data_440eb576d0e559c2f4e36acc8a2ddc18
#
_entry.id   440eb576d0e559c2f4e36acc8a2ddc18
#
_cell.length_a   1.000
_cell.length_b   1.000
_cell.length_c   1.000
_cell.angle_alpha   90.00
_cell.angle_beta   90.00
_cell.angle_gamma   90.00
#
_symmetry.space_group_name_H-M   'P 1'
#
loop_
_entity.id
_entity.type
_entity.pdbx_description
1 polymer ?
#
loop_
_entity_poly.entity_id
_entity_poly.type
_entity_poly.pdbx_seq_one_letter_code
_entity_poly.pdbx_strand_id
1 'polypeptide(L)'
;MEDVLAVYQRPYHEEYPMVCMDEKGKELQSQRVTWEGEIPKPGAEGVRQDYEYKREGSANILLVCEPLKGWRRVTVSQDRTAHSLARQLRQLVDEDFPQAHKIILVSDNLNIHGIWSLYNEFTAVEARRIAEKIEWHYTPEHGSWLNMAELELSAMQRQCLNRRFADIHSLEHECQSWAATRNQAQVKIWA
;
A
#
# COMPACT_ATOMS: atom_id res chain seq x y z
N MET A 1 -4.13 16.14 -14.18
CA MET A 1 -3.58 16.95 -13.05
C MET A 1 -4.68 17.77 -12.39
N GLU A 2 -5.37 18.64 -13.10
CA GLU A 2 -6.44 19.48 -12.55
C GLU A 2 -7.57 18.68 -11.89
N ASP A 3 -7.93 17.55 -12.45
CA ASP A 3 -8.94 16.65 -11.89
C ASP A 3 -8.58 16.16 -10.48
N VAL A 4 -7.35 15.66 -10.28
CA VAL A 4 -6.87 15.22 -8.96
C VAL A 4 -6.76 16.37 -7.97
N LEU A 5 -6.30 17.56 -8.43
CA LEU A 5 -6.25 18.75 -7.58
C LEU A 5 -7.65 19.21 -7.17
N ALA A 6 -8.63 19.14 -8.08
CA ALA A 6 -10.02 19.44 -7.75
C ALA A 6 -10.61 18.46 -6.74
N VAL A 7 -10.22 17.16 -6.82
CA VAL A 7 -10.60 16.16 -5.81
C VAL A 7 -10.05 16.54 -4.43
N TYR A 8 -8.78 16.94 -4.35
CA TYR A 8 -8.15 17.29 -3.06
C TYR A 8 -8.70 18.57 -2.43
N GLN A 9 -9.34 19.44 -3.23
CA GLN A 9 -10.02 20.63 -2.73
C GLN A 9 -11.43 20.36 -2.19
N ARG A 10 -11.98 19.15 -2.42
CA ARG A 10 -13.31 18.80 -1.90
C ARG A 10 -13.29 18.78 -0.37
N PRO A 11 -14.32 19.34 0.29
CA PRO A 11 -14.43 19.26 1.73
C PRO A 11 -14.59 17.79 2.16
N TYR A 12 -14.05 17.46 3.33
CA TYR A 12 -14.24 16.13 3.91
C TYR A 12 -15.72 15.79 4.09
N HIS A 13 -16.10 14.59 3.66
CA HIS A 13 -17.45 14.08 3.83
C HIS A 13 -17.40 12.57 4.13
N GLU A 14 -17.96 12.14 5.25
CA GLU A 14 -17.87 10.75 5.73
C GLU A 14 -18.49 9.73 4.75
N GLU A 15 -19.59 10.09 4.09
CA GLU A 15 -20.25 9.23 3.09
C GLU A 15 -19.56 9.22 1.71
N TYR A 16 -18.60 10.13 1.51
CA TYR A 16 -17.80 10.28 0.27
C TYR A 16 -16.31 10.34 0.62
N PRO A 17 -15.75 9.29 1.26
CA PRO A 17 -14.35 9.28 1.64
C PRO A 17 -13.44 9.42 0.42
N MET A 18 -12.43 10.28 0.52
CA MET A 18 -11.38 10.41 -0.47
C MET A 18 -10.21 9.53 -0.06
N VAL A 19 -9.92 8.54 -0.89
CA VAL A 19 -8.96 7.48 -0.64
C VAL A 19 -7.87 7.51 -1.71
N CYS A 20 -6.62 7.40 -1.28
CA CYS A 20 -5.47 7.25 -2.18
C CYS A 20 -4.93 5.82 -2.10
N MET A 21 -4.57 5.25 -3.24
CA MET A 21 -4.05 3.89 -3.36
C MET A 21 -2.77 3.88 -4.18
N ASP A 22 -1.77 3.12 -3.73
CA ASP A 22 -0.52 2.94 -4.45
C ASP A 22 0.17 1.63 -4.06
N GLU A 23 1.13 1.20 -4.86
CA GLU A 23 1.85 -0.06 -4.69
C GLU A 23 3.37 0.14 -4.66
N LYS A 24 4.03 -0.70 -3.86
CA LYS A 24 5.49 -0.74 -3.78
C LYS A 24 6.01 -2.17 -3.75
N GLY A 25 6.92 -2.48 -4.66
CA GLY A 25 7.68 -3.73 -4.62
C GLY A 25 8.74 -3.74 -3.51
N LYS A 26 8.89 -4.87 -2.84
CA LYS A 26 9.97 -5.12 -1.87
C LYS A 26 10.65 -6.45 -2.19
N GLU A 27 11.97 -6.41 -2.38
CA GLU A 27 12.78 -7.63 -2.49
C GLU A 27 12.94 -8.26 -1.10
N LEU A 28 12.71 -9.57 -1.03
CA LEU A 28 12.95 -10.37 0.16
C LEU A 28 14.40 -10.86 0.16
N GLN A 29 15.11 -10.63 1.26
CA GLN A 29 16.53 -10.87 1.39
C GLN A 29 16.84 -11.52 2.72
N SER A 30 17.41 -12.73 2.70
CA SER A 30 17.98 -13.37 3.88
C SER A 30 19.48 -13.05 3.99
N GLN A 31 19.98 -13.11 5.21
CA GLN A 31 21.41 -13.00 5.44
C GLN A 31 22.10 -14.26 4.91
N ARG A 32 23.09 -14.10 4.06
CA ARG A 32 23.97 -15.22 3.68
C ARG A 32 24.94 -15.44 4.83
N VAL A 33 24.80 -16.55 5.52
CA VAL A 33 25.79 -16.96 6.52
C VAL A 33 26.98 -17.50 5.74
N THR A 34 28.00 -16.69 5.55
CA THR A 34 29.23 -17.06 4.84
C THR A 34 30.32 -17.52 5.79
N TRP A 35 30.09 -17.47 7.11
CA TRP A 35 31.10 -17.75 8.10
C TRP A 35 30.56 -18.56 9.29
N GLU A 36 31.21 -19.70 9.57
CA GLU A 36 30.99 -20.53 10.76
C GLU A 36 31.89 -20.09 11.94
N GLY A 37 31.97 -18.78 12.20
CA GLY A 37 32.75 -18.25 13.30
C GLY A 37 31.89 -17.86 14.50
N GLU A 38 32.55 -17.71 15.67
CA GLU A 38 31.87 -17.24 16.88
C GLU A 38 31.22 -15.87 16.70
N ILE A 39 29.97 -15.74 17.15
CA ILE A 39 29.26 -14.46 17.18
C ILE A 39 30.10 -13.45 17.99
N PRO A 40 30.45 -12.27 17.42
CA PRO A 40 31.19 -11.27 18.17
C PRO A 40 30.49 -10.91 19.49
N LYS A 41 31.22 -10.94 20.58
CA LYS A 41 30.68 -10.61 21.91
C LYS A 41 30.20 -9.15 21.94
N PRO A 42 29.12 -8.83 22.70
CA PRO A 42 28.66 -7.46 22.87
C PRO A 42 29.79 -6.56 23.34
N GLY A 43 30.06 -5.48 22.61
CA GLY A 43 31.14 -4.52 22.90
C GLY A 43 32.28 -4.48 21.89
N ALA A 44 32.34 -5.39 20.91
CA ALA A 44 33.19 -5.25 19.73
C ALA A 44 32.63 -4.17 18.81
N GLU A 45 33.49 -3.24 18.35
CA GLU A 45 33.09 -2.18 17.41
C GLU A 45 32.33 -2.74 16.23
N GLY A 46 31.05 -2.32 16.09
CA GLY A 46 30.16 -2.48 14.96
C GLY A 46 30.16 -3.86 14.33
N VAL A 47 29.11 -4.65 14.60
CA VAL A 47 28.80 -5.85 13.80
C VAL A 47 28.72 -5.39 12.33
N ARG A 48 29.78 -5.63 11.55
CA ARG A 48 29.75 -5.43 10.10
C ARG A 48 28.73 -6.42 9.55
N GLN A 49 27.55 -5.94 9.18
CA GLN A 49 26.63 -6.74 8.40
C GLN A 49 27.30 -7.06 7.07
N ASP A 50 27.43 -8.34 6.78
CA ASP A 50 27.89 -8.79 5.48
C ASP A 50 26.98 -8.16 4.42
N TYR A 51 27.55 -7.55 3.39
CA TYR A 51 26.79 -6.96 2.28
C TYR A 51 26.20 -8.07 1.39
N GLU A 52 26.71 -9.30 1.50
CA GLU A 52 26.15 -10.45 0.77
C GLU A 52 24.80 -10.86 1.36
N TYR A 53 23.84 -11.05 0.49
CA TYR A 53 22.50 -11.54 0.84
C TYR A 53 22.03 -12.57 -0.18
N LYS A 54 21.14 -13.42 0.25
CA LYS A 54 20.42 -14.34 -0.63
C LYS A 54 19.06 -13.74 -0.94
N ARG A 55 18.72 -13.71 -2.24
CA ARG A 55 17.37 -13.32 -2.68
C ARG A 55 16.40 -14.45 -2.37
N GLU A 56 15.33 -14.15 -1.65
CA GLU A 56 14.27 -15.09 -1.28
C GLU A 56 12.97 -14.81 -2.07
N GLY A 57 13.02 -13.89 -3.02
CA GLY A 57 11.90 -13.51 -3.86
C GLY A 57 11.55 -12.04 -3.75
N SER A 58 10.33 -11.71 -4.11
CA SER A 58 9.77 -10.35 -4.00
C SER A 58 8.36 -10.40 -3.46
N ALA A 59 7.96 -9.35 -2.78
CA ALA A 59 6.60 -9.11 -2.35
C ALA A 59 6.12 -7.76 -2.89
N ASN A 60 4.80 -7.63 -3.04
CA ASN A 60 4.13 -6.39 -3.38
C ASN A 60 3.39 -5.86 -2.14
N ILE A 61 3.58 -4.58 -1.84
CA ILE A 61 2.92 -3.88 -0.74
C ILE A 61 1.90 -2.95 -1.38
N LEU A 62 0.61 -3.20 -1.17
CA LEU A 62 -0.47 -2.30 -1.53
C LEU A 62 -0.84 -1.46 -0.30
N LEU A 63 -0.78 -0.16 -0.44
CA LEU A 63 -1.20 0.80 0.56
C LEU A 63 -2.45 1.53 0.08
N VAL A 64 -3.46 1.56 0.94
CA VAL A 64 -4.69 2.33 0.79
C VAL A 64 -4.79 3.26 1.98
N CYS A 65 -5.04 4.55 1.76
CA CYS A 65 -5.16 5.51 2.85
C CYS A 65 -6.26 6.54 2.60
N GLU A 66 -6.91 6.98 3.68
CA GLU A 66 -7.79 8.15 3.72
C GLU A 66 -7.03 9.29 4.40
N PRO A 67 -6.41 10.20 3.63
CA PRO A 67 -5.48 11.21 4.14
C PRO A 67 -6.06 12.10 5.23
N LEU A 68 -7.28 12.59 5.03
CA LEU A 68 -7.91 13.55 5.94
C LEU A 68 -8.41 12.94 7.25
N LYS A 69 -8.74 11.63 7.25
CA LYS A 69 -9.13 10.89 8.45
C LYS A 69 -7.92 10.33 9.20
N GLY A 70 -6.79 10.19 8.51
CA GLY A 70 -5.60 9.56 9.08
C GLY A 70 -5.74 8.04 9.21
N TRP A 71 -6.50 7.41 8.32
CA TRP A 71 -6.68 5.97 8.23
C TRP A 71 -5.85 5.39 7.09
N ARG A 72 -5.36 4.18 7.28
CA ARG A 72 -4.69 3.38 6.24
C ARG A 72 -4.82 1.89 6.47
N ARG A 73 -4.78 1.16 5.37
CA ARG A 73 -4.64 -0.30 5.32
C ARG A 73 -3.46 -0.66 4.43
N VAL A 74 -2.70 -1.64 4.87
CA VAL A 74 -1.57 -2.19 4.10
C VAL A 74 -1.77 -3.68 3.91
N THR A 75 -1.66 -4.13 2.68
CA THR A 75 -1.72 -5.54 2.31
C THR A 75 -0.41 -5.94 1.64
N VAL A 76 0.14 -7.08 2.04
CA VAL A 76 1.35 -7.64 1.44
C VAL A 76 0.98 -8.91 0.69
N SER A 77 1.40 -9.04 -0.56
CA SER A 77 1.15 -10.20 -1.41
C SER A 77 2.39 -10.61 -2.20
N GLN A 78 2.40 -11.83 -2.72
CA GLN A 78 3.45 -12.28 -3.63
C GLN A 78 3.17 -11.86 -5.07
N ASP A 79 1.91 -11.59 -5.40
CA ASP A 79 1.49 -11.26 -6.74
C ASP A 79 1.07 -9.78 -6.87
N ARG A 80 1.08 -9.32 -8.12
CA ARG A 80 0.61 -8.00 -8.54
C ARG A 80 -0.28 -8.22 -9.76
N THR A 81 -1.49 -8.69 -9.53
CA THR A 81 -2.42 -9.09 -10.58
C THR A 81 -3.72 -8.27 -10.53
N ALA A 82 -4.43 -8.21 -11.65
CA ALA A 82 -5.76 -7.62 -11.70
C ALA A 82 -6.75 -8.32 -10.75
N HIS A 83 -6.57 -9.64 -10.53
CA HIS A 83 -7.38 -10.41 -9.60
C HIS A 83 -7.15 -9.97 -8.14
N SER A 84 -5.88 -9.77 -7.73
CA SER A 84 -5.59 -9.30 -6.40
C SER A 84 -6.09 -7.88 -6.18
N LEU A 85 -5.95 -7.00 -7.15
CA LEU A 85 -6.54 -5.66 -7.09
C LEU A 85 -8.07 -5.71 -6.93
N ALA A 86 -8.76 -6.54 -7.70
CA ALA A 86 -10.22 -6.66 -7.62
C ALA A 86 -10.68 -7.06 -6.21
N ARG A 87 -9.97 -7.98 -5.55
CA ARG A 87 -10.26 -8.37 -4.15
C ARG A 87 -10.02 -7.21 -3.18
N GLN A 88 -8.98 -6.41 -3.39
CA GLN A 88 -8.70 -5.23 -2.58
C GLN A 88 -9.77 -4.15 -2.73
N LEU A 89 -10.30 -3.96 -3.96
CA LEU A 89 -11.41 -3.04 -4.22
C LEU A 89 -12.71 -3.52 -3.57
N ARG A 90 -12.99 -4.83 -3.60
CA ARG A 90 -14.14 -5.38 -2.86
C ARG A 90 -13.99 -5.14 -1.37
N GLN A 91 -12.82 -5.43 -0.79
CA GLN A 91 -12.55 -5.18 0.61
C GLN A 91 -12.73 -3.69 0.97
N LEU A 92 -12.25 -2.79 0.11
CA LEU A 92 -12.41 -1.35 0.28
C LEU A 92 -13.88 -0.94 0.38
N VAL A 93 -14.73 -1.50 -0.50
CA VAL A 93 -16.17 -1.18 -0.55
C VAL A 93 -16.95 -1.84 0.58
N ASP A 94 -16.67 -3.11 0.89
CA ASP A 94 -17.52 -3.93 1.77
C ASP A 94 -17.08 -3.93 3.23
N GLU A 95 -15.78 -3.74 3.49
CA GLU A 95 -15.20 -3.85 4.83
C GLU A 95 -14.68 -2.51 5.36
N ASP A 96 -13.88 -1.78 4.54
CA ASP A 96 -13.25 -0.55 4.98
C ASP A 96 -14.26 0.63 5.01
N PHE A 97 -15.12 0.74 3.98
CA PHE A 97 -16.09 1.83 3.85
C PHE A 97 -17.52 1.33 3.50
N PRO A 98 -18.10 0.42 4.30
CA PRO A 98 -19.40 -0.18 3.97
C PRO A 98 -20.56 0.83 3.94
N GLN A 99 -20.45 1.93 4.68
CA GLN A 99 -21.47 2.98 4.77
C GLN A 99 -21.29 4.09 3.73
N ALA A 100 -20.18 4.08 2.97
CA ALA A 100 -19.96 5.10 1.96
C ALA A 100 -21.00 5.01 0.84
N HIS A 101 -21.56 6.15 0.44
CA HIS A 101 -22.35 6.24 -0.77
C HIS A 101 -21.48 6.04 -2.00
N LYS A 102 -20.31 6.67 -2.00
CA LYS A 102 -19.31 6.54 -3.04
C LYS A 102 -17.91 6.80 -2.48
N ILE A 103 -16.93 6.02 -2.90
CA ILE A 103 -15.53 6.17 -2.54
C ILE A 103 -14.82 6.90 -3.67
N ILE A 104 -14.24 8.06 -3.39
CA ILE A 104 -13.45 8.82 -4.34
C ILE A 104 -12.03 8.26 -4.28
N LEU A 105 -11.64 7.48 -5.29
CA LEU A 105 -10.36 6.75 -5.31
C LEU A 105 -9.35 7.43 -6.24
N VAL A 106 -8.23 7.86 -5.66
CA VAL A 106 -7.08 8.39 -6.42
C VAL A 106 -6.01 7.31 -6.50
N SER A 107 -5.55 6.98 -7.70
CA SER A 107 -4.44 6.06 -7.94
C SER A 107 -3.62 6.45 -9.16
N ASP A 108 -2.47 5.80 -9.33
CA ASP A 108 -1.74 5.88 -10.58
C ASP A 108 -2.48 5.16 -11.72
N ASN A 109 -2.13 5.49 -12.95
CA ASN A 109 -2.75 4.93 -14.16
C ASN A 109 -1.99 3.69 -14.67
N LEU A 110 -1.70 2.74 -13.78
CA LEU A 110 -1.12 1.46 -14.20
C LEU A 110 -2.15 0.61 -14.96
N ASN A 111 -1.68 -0.18 -15.94
CA ASN A 111 -2.53 -1.03 -16.78
C ASN A 111 -3.39 -2.04 -16.00
N ILE A 112 -2.99 -2.40 -14.79
CA ILE A 112 -3.77 -3.29 -13.92
C ILE A 112 -4.77 -2.53 -13.05
N HIS A 113 -4.62 -1.20 -12.90
CA HIS A 113 -5.48 -0.36 -12.08
C HIS A 113 -6.69 0.12 -12.90
N GLY A 114 -7.79 -0.60 -12.83
CA GLY A 114 -9.01 -0.19 -13.52
C GLY A 114 -10.22 -1.02 -13.11
N ILE A 115 -11.39 -0.44 -13.32
CA ILE A 115 -12.69 -1.08 -13.04
C ILE A 115 -12.83 -2.42 -13.76
N TRP A 116 -12.21 -2.59 -14.92
CA TRP A 116 -12.21 -3.83 -15.68
C TRP A 116 -11.65 -5.04 -14.92
N SER A 117 -10.73 -4.80 -13.95
CA SER A 117 -10.18 -5.86 -13.10
C SER A 117 -11.27 -6.61 -12.33
N LEU A 118 -12.34 -5.92 -11.93
CA LEU A 118 -13.48 -6.50 -11.24
C LEU A 118 -14.19 -7.57 -12.07
N TYR A 119 -14.32 -7.37 -13.38
CA TYR A 119 -14.98 -8.31 -14.29
C TYR A 119 -14.12 -9.55 -14.58
N ASN A 120 -12.83 -9.51 -14.28
CA ASN A 120 -11.97 -10.68 -14.37
C ASN A 120 -12.08 -11.60 -13.14
N GLU A 121 -12.48 -11.06 -11.98
CA GLU A 121 -12.52 -11.80 -10.70
C GLU A 121 -13.96 -12.16 -10.30
N PHE A 122 -14.93 -11.27 -10.55
CA PHE A 122 -16.29 -11.39 -10.05
C PHE A 122 -17.32 -11.57 -11.19
N THR A 123 -18.52 -12.04 -10.81
CA THR A 123 -19.67 -12.00 -11.74
C THR A 123 -19.97 -10.57 -12.18
N ALA A 124 -20.58 -10.40 -13.36
CA ALA A 124 -20.91 -9.08 -13.88
C ALA A 124 -21.79 -8.25 -12.92
N VAL A 125 -22.69 -8.90 -12.18
CA VAL A 125 -23.57 -8.25 -11.18
C VAL A 125 -22.72 -7.70 -10.02
N GLU A 126 -21.83 -8.51 -9.49
CA GLU A 126 -20.96 -8.13 -8.35
C GLU A 126 -19.92 -7.08 -8.77
N ALA A 127 -19.29 -7.27 -9.92
CA ALA A 127 -18.34 -6.30 -10.47
C ALA A 127 -18.99 -4.92 -10.66
N ARG A 128 -20.20 -4.89 -11.19
CA ARG A 128 -20.97 -3.66 -11.37
C ARG A 128 -21.32 -2.99 -10.03
N ARG A 129 -21.78 -3.77 -9.05
CA ARG A 129 -22.08 -3.26 -7.69
C ARG A 129 -20.88 -2.54 -7.08
N ILE A 130 -19.69 -3.16 -7.16
CA ILE A 130 -18.45 -2.57 -6.64
C ILE A 130 -18.07 -1.33 -7.46
N ALA A 131 -18.12 -1.42 -8.80
CA ALA A 131 -17.76 -0.33 -9.69
C ALA A 131 -18.63 0.91 -9.47
N GLU A 132 -19.94 0.74 -9.25
CA GLU A 132 -20.88 1.83 -8.98
C GLU A 132 -20.59 2.57 -7.66
N LYS A 133 -19.85 1.94 -6.72
CA LYS A 133 -19.41 2.53 -5.46
C LYS A 133 -18.12 3.32 -5.57
N ILE A 134 -17.37 3.23 -6.67
CA ILE A 134 -16.06 3.85 -6.83
C ILE A 134 -16.11 4.96 -7.88
N GLU A 135 -15.71 6.15 -7.49
CA GLU A 135 -15.39 7.28 -8.37
C GLU A 135 -13.88 7.33 -8.53
N TRP A 136 -13.36 6.89 -9.69
CA TRP A 136 -11.93 6.70 -9.88
C TRP A 136 -11.29 7.91 -10.58
N HIS A 137 -10.23 8.43 -9.98
CA HIS A 137 -9.41 9.52 -10.49
C HIS A 137 -7.98 9.04 -10.67
N TYR A 138 -7.43 9.22 -11.86
CA TYR A 138 -6.07 8.80 -12.17
C TYR A 138 -5.10 9.96 -12.14
N THR A 139 -3.93 9.75 -11.53
CA THR A 139 -2.83 10.69 -11.70
C THR A 139 -2.36 10.72 -13.16
N PRO A 140 -1.90 11.86 -13.68
CA PRO A 140 -1.39 11.93 -15.03
C PRO A 140 -0.11 11.09 -15.18
N GLU A 141 0.22 10.73 -16.42
CA GLU A 141 1.50 10.11 -16.74
C GLU A 141 2.66 10.97 -16.21
N HIS A 142 3.62 10.36 -15.53
CA HIS A 142 4.71 11.03 -14.80
C HIS A 142 4.27 11.97 -13.65
N GLY A 143 3.01 11.87 -13.21
CA GLY A 143 2.45 12.68 -12.12
C GLY A 143 2.15 11.90 -10.84
N SER A 144 2.85 10.79 -10.58
CA SER A 144 2.63 9.94 -9.40
C SER A 144 2.81 10.72 -8.09
N TRP A 145 3.68 11.74 -8.07
CA TRP A 145 3.87 12.65 -6.94
C TRP A 145 2.58 13.37 -6.47
N LEU A 146 1.54 13.40 -7.31
CA LEU A 146 0.21 13.89 -6.92
C LEU A 146 -0.56 12.87 -6.07
N ASN A 147 -0.15 11.60 -6.05
CA ASN A 147 -0.79 10.58 -5.25
C ASN A 147 -0.30 10.66 -3.79
N MET A 148 -1.20 11.06 -2.87
CA MET A 148 -0.84 11.15 -1.45
C MET A 148 -0.40 9.81 -0.84
N ALA A 149 -0.77 8.67 -1.42
CA ALA A 149 -0.30 7.37 -0.99
C ALA A 149 1.23 7.22 -1.14
N GLU A 150 1.88 7.90 -2.09
CA GLU A 150 3.34 7.94 -2.20
C GLU A 150 4.02 8.54 -0.97
N LEU A 151 3.41 9.56 -0.36
CA LEU A 151 3.94 10.16 0.87
C LEU A 151 3.93 9.15 2.03
N GLU A 152 2.85 8.36 2.13
CA GLU A 152 2.75 7.29 3.12
C GLU A 152 3.72 6.13 2.83
N LEU A 153 3.87 5.71 1.58
CA LEU A 153 4.85 4.71 1.17
C LEU A 153 6.29 5.19 1.46
N SER A 154 6.57 6.48 1.25
CA SER A 154 7.85 7.10 1.62
C SER A 154 8.07 7.10 3.12
N ALA A 155 7.05 7.40 3.92
CA ALA A 155 7.11 7.33 5.37
C ALA A 155 7.36 5.88 5.84
N MET A 156 6.62 4.92 5.29
CA MET A 156 6.80 3.49 5.55
C MET A 156 8.22 3.03 5.18
N GLN A 157 8.73 3.45 4.03
CA GLN A 157 10.09 3.11 3.62
C GLN A 157 11.12 3.54 4.66
N ARG A 158 11.01 4.75 5.18
CA ARG A 158 11.96 5.27 6.18
C ARG A 158 11.79 4.66 7.57
N GLN A 159 10.56 4.34 7.96
CA GLN A 159 10.23 3.95 9.33
C GLN A 159 10.29 2.44 9.56
N CYS A 160 9.92 1.61 8.58
CA CYS A 160 9.88 0.17 8.77
C CYS A 160 10.52 -0.66 7.65
N LEU A 161 10.58 -0.16 6.40
CA LEU A 161 11.08 -0.97 5.27
C LEU A 161 12.58 -0.83 5.00
N ASN A 162 13.29 0.07 5.66
CA ASN A 162 14.73 0.29 5.45
C ASN A 162 15.58 -0.79 6.15
N ARG A 163 15.19 -2.04 5.95
CA ARG A 163 15.87 -3.24 6.45
C ARG A 163 15.60 -4.45 5.55
N ARG A 164 16.33 -5.54 5.78
CA ARG A 164 16.11 -6.81 5.08
C ARG A 164 14.96 -7.59 5.73
N PHE A 165 14.17 -8.27 4.90
CA PHE A 165 13.13 -9.21 5.31
C PHE A 165 13.39 -10.54 4.62
N ALA A 166 13.54 -11.61 5.39
CA ALA A 166 13.82 -12.93 4.85
C ALA A 166 12.57 -13.60 4.22
N ASP A 167 11.40 -13.23 4.70
CA ASP A 167 10.13 -13.83 4.29
C ASP A 167 8.98 -12.81 4.27
N ILE A 168 7.90 -13.19 3.59
CA ILE A 168 6.72 -12.36 3.41
C ILE A 168 5.95 -12.11 4.71
N HIS A 169 5.94 -13.06 5.63
CA HIS A 169 5.17 -12.95 6.88
C HIS A 169 5.79 -11.92 7.81
N SER A 170 7.12 -11.91 7.92
CA SER A 170 7.83 -10.89 8.69
C SER A 170 7.64 -9.49 8.09
N LEU A 171 7.63 -9.37 6.76
CA LEU A 171 7.33 -8.12 6.08
C LEU A 171 5.89 -7.67 6.34
N GLU A 172 4.91 -8.57 6.21
CA GLU A 172 3.49 -8.30 6.44
C GLU A 172 3.23 -7.82 7.87
N HIS A 173 3.75 -8.56 8.86
CA HIS A 173 3.62 -8.21 10.27
C HIS A 173 4.14 -6.80 10.56
N GLU A 174 5.29 -6.44 10.00
CA GLU A 174 5.89 -5.13 10.19
C GLU A 174 5.06 -4.01 9.54
N CYS A 175 4.59 -4.23 8.31
CA CYS A 175 3.73 -3.29 7.60
C CYS A 175 2.41 -3.06 8.34
N GLN A 176 1.78 -4.13 8.85
CA GLN A 176 0.53 -4.05 9.60
C GLN A 176 0.73 -3.34 10.95
N SER A 177 1.81 -3.63 11.67
CA SER A 177 2.16 -2.96 12.92
C SER A 177 2.40 -1.46 12.72
N TRP A 178 3.09 -1.10 11.65
CA TRP A 178 3.28 0.30 11.27
C TRP A 178 1.95 1.00 10.97
N ALA A 179 1.08 0.38 10.17
CA ALA A 179 -0.23 0.93 9.83
C ALA A 179 -1.11 1.10 11.08
N ALA A 180 -1.14 0.10 11.97
CA ALA A 180 -1.90 0.14 13.22
C ALA A 180 -1.45 1.31 14.11
N THR A 181 -0.15 1.49 14.29
CA THR A 181 0.42 2.59 15.09
C THR A 181 0.00 3.96 14.54
N ARG A 182 0.08 4.15 13.21
CA ARG A 182 -0.29 5.42 12.58
C ARG A 182 -1.80 5.66 12.60
N ASN A 183 -2.60 4.60 12.48
CA ASN A 183 -4.07 4.68 12.62
C ASN A 183 -4.47 5.08 14.04
N GLN A 184 -3.84 4.48 15.05
CA GLN A 184 -4.08 4.86 16.44
C GLN A 184 -3.74 6.33 16.71
N ALA A 185 -2.67 6.82 16.13
CA ALA A 185 -2.25 8.22 16.22
C ALA A 185 -3.04 9.16 15.27
N GLN A 186 -3.92 8.63 14.42
CA GLN A 186 -4.70 9.38 13.41
C GLN A 186 -3.82 10.33 12.58
N VAL A 187 -2.67 9.84 12.12
CA VAL A 187 -1.70 10.67 11.37
C VAL A 187 -2.29 11.06 10.02
N LYS A 188 -2.66 12.33 9.90
CA LYS A 188 -3.23 12.90 8.66
C LYS A 188 -2.14 13.27 7.68
N ILE A 189 -2.51 13.30 6.40
CA ILE A 189 -1.66 13.78 5.30
C ILE A 189 -2.33 15.03 4.73
N TRP A 190 -1.55 16.07 4.50
CA TRP A 190 -1.98 17.32 3.90
C TRP A 190 -1.22 17.54 2.60
N ALA A 191 -1.95 17.91 1.53
CA ALA A 191 -1.37 18.34 0.26
C ALA A 191 -1.05 19.84 0.29
#